data_2a0dc166260615cbd2dcad5706aaa518
#
_entry.id   2a0dc166260615cbd2dcad5706aaa518
#
_cell.length_a   1.000
_cell.length_b   1.000
_cell.length_c   1.000
_cell.angle_alpha   90.00
_cell.angle_beta   90.00
_cell.angle_gamma   90.00
#
_symmetry.space_group_name_H-M   'P 1'
#
loop_
_entity.id
_entity.type
_entity.pdbx_description
1 polymer ?
#
loop_
_entity_poly.entity_id
_entity_poly.type
_entity_poly.pdbx_seq_one_letter_code
_entity_poly.pdbx_strand_id
1 'polypeptide(L)'
;MLDIACSVAPAYTLPRQWHRLPAPSVPVLSITSYNMLADIYCRPELYTRSPRWALDWHYRRDRLSHQLSNRHSDLFCLQEVEKGEYEQFWQPTMAARGYGGL
;
A
#
# COMPACT_ATOMS: atom_id res chain seq x y z
N MET A 1 -10.66 -29.49 5.44
CA MET A 1 -11.82 -28.98 4.73
C MET A 1 -11.58 -27.51 4.37
N LEU A 2 -11.79 -27.18 3.15
CA LEU A 2 -11.66 -25.79 2.72
C LEU A 2 -12.81 -24.96 3.22
N ASP A 3 -12.49 -23.92 3.94
CA ASP A 3 -13.45 -22.93 4.33
C ASP A 3 -13.77 -22.04 3.12
N ILE A 4 -14.97 -22.18 2.57
CA ILE A 4 -15.44 -21.43 1.41
C ILE A 4 -15.46 -19.93 1.71
N ALA A 5 -15.62 -19.53 2.97
CA ALA A 5 -15.57 -18.15 3.38
C ALA A 5 -14.22 -17.47 3.11
N CYS A 6 -13.13 -18.24 3.04
CA CYS A 6 -11.80 -17.72 2.71
C CYS A 6 -11.60 -17.44 1.23
N SER A 7 -12.53 -17.82 0.36
CA SER A 7 -12.41 -17.61 -1.08
C SER A 7 -12.82 -16.22 -1.54
N VAL A 8 -13.48 -15.44 -0.69
CA VAL A 8 -13.97 -14.10 -1.02
C VAL A 8 -13.12 -13.05 -0.32
N ALA A 9 -12.50 -12.17 -1.11
CA ALA A 9 -11.72 -11.05 -0.58
C ALA A 9 -12.63 -10.04 0.13
N PRO A 10 -12.25 -9.57 1.33
CA PRO A 10 -13.02 -8.53 2.00
C PRO A 10 -12.95 -7.20 1.22
N ALA A 11 -14.05 -6.46 1.25
CA ALA A 11 -14.14 -5.17 0.57
C ALA A 11 -13.45 -4.03 1.32
N TYR A 12 -12.92 -4.27 2.50
CA TYR A 12 -12.34 -3.24 3.37
C TYR A 12 -10.90 -3.57 3.75
N THR A 13 -10.12 -2.54 4.05
CA THR A 13 -8.80 -2.66 4.64
C THR A 13 -8.93 -2.70 6.16
N LEU A 14 -8.15 -3.56 6.83
CA LEU A 14 -8.10 -3.60 8.29
C LEU A 14 -7.69 -2.22 8.83
N PRO A 15 -8.39 -1.69 9.84
CA PRO A 15 -8.04 -0.41 10.43
C PRO A 15 -6.67 -0.48 11.10
N ARG A 16 -5.90 0.60 10.95
CA ARG A 16 -4.61 0.76 11.60
C ARG A 16 -4.72 1.79 12.71
N GLN A 17 -4.09 1.50 13.83
CA GLN A 17 -3.98 2.45 14.92
C GLN A 17 -2.81 3.41 14.67
N TRP A 18 -3.04 4.67 14.93
CA TRP A 18 -2.02 5.72 14.82
C TRP A 18 -1.58 6.15 16.21
N HIS A 19 -0.29 6.04 16.44
CA HIS A 19 0.34 6.58 17.64
C HIS A 19 0.86 7.98 17.28
N ARG A 20 0.16 9.00 17.75
CA ARG A 20 0.54 10.39 17.49
C ARG A 20 1.41 10.92 18.60
N LEU A 21 2.50 11.55 18.21
CA LEU A 21 3.28 12.39 19.10
C LEU A 21 2.64 13.78 19.18
N PRO A 22 2.96 14.58 20.23
CA PRO A 22 2.51 15.96 20.30
C PRO A 22 2.86 16.73 19.02
N ALA A 23 1.95 17.60 18.56
CA ALA A 23 2.19 18.41 17.38
C ALA A 23 3.40 19.36 17.61
N PRO A 24 4.33 19.46 16.65
CA PRO A 24 5.45 20.38 16.76
C PRO A 24 4.95 21.83 16.71
N SER A 25 5.66 22.71 17.40
CA SER A 25 5.35 24.16 17.43
C SER A 25 5.90 24.92 16.23
N VAL A 26 6.65 24.26 15.36
CA VAL A 26 7.27 24.85 14.15
C VAL A 26 6.80 24.11 12.89
N PRO A 27 6.83 24.76 11.71
CA PRO A 27 6.57 24.07 10.45
C PRO A 27 7.53 22.89 10.27
N VAL A 28 6.99 21.75 9.81
CA VAL A 28 7.75 20.50 9.61
C VAL A 28 7.43 19.92 8.26
N LEU A 29 8.38 19.16 7.74
CA LEU A 29 8.19 18.32 6.56
C LEU A 29 7.55 16.98 7.00
N SER A 30 6.49 16.60 6.35
CA SER A 30 5.83 15.32 6.59
C SER A 30 6.30 14.27 5.57
N ILE A 31 6.70 13.10 6.06
CA ILE A 31 7.19 12.00 5.22
C ILE A 31 6.40 10.74 5.52
N THR A 32 5.91 10.10 4.47
CA THR A 32 5.39 8.74 4.54
C THR A 32 6.42 7.79 3.95
N SER A 33 6.86 6.82 4.72
CA SER A 33 7.70 5.71 4.26
C SER A 33 6.87 4.42 4.29
N TYR A 34 6.85 3.69 3.17
CA TYR A 34 6.02 2.50 3.06
C TYR A 34 6.62 1.47 2.11
N ASN A 35 6.88 0.26 2.60
CA ASN A 35 7.26 -0.86 1.76
C ASN A 35 5.99 -1.49 1.18
N MET A 36 5.91 -1.54 -0.16
CA MET A 36 4.74 -1.99 -0.89
C MET A 36 4.65 -3.51 -1.02
N LEU A 37 5.73 -4.21 -0.74
CA LEU A 37 5.94 -5.64 -1.02
C LEU A 37 5.70 -5.96 -2.50
N ALA A 38 6.76 -5.89 -3.30
CA ALA A 38 6.72 -6.19 -4.73
C ALA A 38 6.06 -7.54 -5.00
N ASP A 39 5.24 -7.62 -6.04
CA ASP A 39 4.48 -8.83 -6.33
C ASP A 39 5.38 -10.03 -6.62
N ILE A 40 6.54 -9.81 -7.23
CA ILE A 40 7.54 -10.86 -7.47
C ILE A 40 8.03 -11.53 -6.18
N TYR A 41 7.93 -10.86 -5.03
CA TYR A 41 8.31 -11.40 -3.71
C TYR A 41 7.11 -11.89 -2.90
N CYS A 42 5.90 -11.59 -3.32
CA CYS A 42 4.67 -12.00 -2.64
C CYS A 42 4.25 -13.41 -3.07
N ARG A 43 5.09 -14.40 -2.79
CA ARG A 43 4.90 -15.78 -3.24
C ARG A 43 4.11 -16.61 -2.23
N PRO A 44 3.15 -17.43 -2.69
CA PRO A 44 2.38 -18.30 -1.79
C PRO A 44 3.27 -19.23 -0.94
N GLU A 45 4.43 -19.65 -1.47
CA GLU A 45 5.38 -20.49 -0.77
C GLU A 45 5.99 -19.85 0.47
N LEU A 46 6.08 -18.50 0.47
CA LEU A 46 6.59 -17.72 1.59
C LEU A 46 5.48 -17.31 2.56
N TYR A 47 4.26 -17.24 2.08
CA TYR A 47 3.10 -16.78 2.85
C TYR A 47 2.05 -17.89 2.99
N THR A 48 2.47 -19.02 3.51
CA THR A 48 1.68 -20.26 3.56
C THR A 48 0.41 -20.15 4.40
N ARG A 49 0.36 -19.18 5.33
CA ARG A 49 -0.81 -18.91 6.18
C ARG A 49 -1.78 -17.89 5.60
N SER A 50 -1.40 -17.26 4.50
CA SER A 50 -2.24 -16.25 3.86
C SER A 50 -3.09 -16.90 2.76
N PRO A 51 -4.37 -16.57 2.68
CA PRO A 51 -5.20 -17.04 1.59
C PRO A 51 -4.74 -16.43 0.26
N ARG A 52 -4.94 -17.14 -0.84
CA ARG A 52 -4.45 -16.71 -2.16
C ARG A 52 -5.00 -15.36 -2.60
N TRP A 53 -6.25 -15.06 -2.31
CA TRP A 53 -6.83 -13.77 -2.65
C TRP A 53 -6.13 -12.59 -1.97
N ALA A 54 -5.60 -12.81 -0.75
CA ALA A 54 -4.85 -11.77 -0.02
C ALA A 54 -3.47 -11.50 -0.62
N LEU A 55 -2.93 -12.43 -1.41
CA LEU A 55 -1.65 -12.31 -2.10
C LEU A 55 -1.81 -11.78 -3.52
N ASP A 56 -3.02 -11.76 -4.05
CA ASP A 56 -3.31 -11.27 -5.40
C ASP A 56 -2.92 -9.80 -5.54
N TRP A 57 -2.15 -9.48 -6.59
CA TRP A 57 -1.62 -8.14 -6.78
C TRP A 57 -2.70 -7.09 -7.01
N HIS A 58 -3.74 -7.39 -7.78
CA HIS A 58 -4.81 -6.42 -8.02
C HIS A 58 -5.54 -6.07 -6.73
N TYR A 59 -5.82 -7.07 -5.90
CA TYR A 59 -6.40 -6.86 -4.57
C TYR A 59 -5.47 -6.03 -3.69
N ARG A 60 -4.19 -6.38 -3.62
CA ARG A 60 -3.19 -5.68 -2.80
C ARG A 60 -2.99 -4.24 -3.27
N ARG A 61 -2.84 -4.02 -4.58
CA ARG A 61 -2.68 -2.69 -5.16
C ARG A 61 -3.84 -1.78 -4.81
N ASP A 62 -5.07 -2.30 -4.91
CA ASP A 62 -6.27 -1.55 -4.56
C ASP A 62 -6.27 -1.14 -3.08
N ARG A 63 -5.89 -2.05 -2.18
CA ARG A 63 -5.80 -1.74 -0.74
C ARG A 63 -4.67 -0.76 -0.43
N LEU A 64 -3.52 -0.92 -1.05
CA LEU A 64 -2.40 0.01 -0.94
C LEU A 64 -2.78 1.41 -1.44
N SER A 65 -3.41 1.49 -2.60
CA SER A 65 -3.88 2.76 -3.16
C SER A 65 -4.85 3.46 -2.21
N HIS A 66 -5.80 2.72 -1.66
CA HIS A 66 -6.75 3.26 -0.68
C HIS A 66 -6.02 3.80 0.57
N GLN A 67 -5.05 3.06 1.10
CA GLN A 67 -4.28 3.50 2.26
C GLN A 67 -3.46 4.76 1.97
N LEU A 68 -2.80 4.82 0.83
CA LEU A 68 -1.99 5.98 0.46
C LEU A 68 -2.85 7.20 0.13
N SER A 69 -4.05 7.02 -0.44
CA SER A 69 -4.97 8.12 -0.75
C SER A 69 -5.42 8.89 0.49
N ASN A 70 -5.43 8.23 1.65
CA ASN A 70 -5.79 8.83 2.93
C ASN A 70 -4.60 9.52 3.63
N ARG A 71 -3.44 9.63 2.97
CA ARG A 71 -2.25 10.30 3.48
C ARG A 71 -2.00 11.58 2.72
N HIS A 72 -1.65 12.61 3.48
CA HIS A 72 -1.30 13.93 2.94
C HIS A 72 0.10 14.28 3.43
N SER A 73 1.10 13.60 2.89
CA SER A 73 2.50 13.86 3.21
C SER A 73 3.14 14.72 2.13
N ASP A 74 4.14 15.50 2.51
CA ASP A 74 4.93 16.29 1.56
C ASP A 74 5.80 15.39 0.68
N LEU A 75 6.24 14.27 1.24
CA LEU A 75 7.09 13.28 0.56
C LEU A 75 6.60 11.86 0.83
N PHE A 76 6.52 11.06 -0.23
CA PHE A 76 6.30 9.62 -0.14
C PHE A 76 7.56 8.87 -0.55
N CYS A 77 8.10 8.08 0.37
CA CYS A 77 9.23 7.17 0.14
C CYS A 77 8.68 5.74 0.06
N LEU A 78 8.42 5.27 -1.15
CA LEU A 78 7.86 3.95 -1.40
C LEU A 78 8.96 2.97 -1.76
N GLN A 79 9.02 1.83 -1.06
CA GLN A 79 9.98 0.78 -1.32
C GLN A 79 9.30 -0.41 -2.01
N GLU A 80 10.09 -1.20 -2.72
CA GLU A 80 9.64 -2.40 -3.44
C GLU A 80 8.52 -2.09 -4.44
N VAL A 81 8.65 -1.01 -5.16
CA VAL A 81 7.76 -0.67 -6.28
C VAL A 81 8.38 -1.20 -7.56
N GLU A 82 7.69 -2.14 -8.22
CA GLU A 82 8.15 -2.67 -9.49
C GLU A 82 8.06 -1.59 -10.59
N LYS A 83 9.05 -1.55 -11.47
CA LYS A 83 9.15 -0.51 -12.51
C LYS A 83 7.88 -0.41 -13.36
N GLY A 84 7.37 -1.53 -13.83
CA GLY A 84 6.14 -1.56 -14.62
C GLY A 84 4.93 -1.01 -13.88
N GLU A 85 4.78 -1.36 -12.61
CA GLU A 85 3.70 -0.84 -11.76
C GLU A 85 3.88 0.66 -11.46
N TYR A 86 5.13 1.11 -11.29
CA TYR A 86 5.39 2.54 -11.15
C TYR A 86 4.93 3.32 -12.38
N GLU A 87 5.35 2.91 -13.56
CA GLU A 87 5.05 3.61 -14.81
C GLU A 87 3.56 3.57 -15.17
N GLN A 88 2.91 2.43 -14.97
CA GLN A 88 1.53 2.21 -15.43
C GLN A 88 0.48 2.62 -14.42
N PHE A 89 0.80 2.60 -13.13
CA PHE A 89 -0.18 2.85 -12.09
C PHE A 89 0.24 3.93 -11.08
N TRP A 90 1.36 3.76 -10.39
CA TRP A 90 1.70 4.65 -9.27
C TRP A 90 2.06 6.07 -9.71
N GLN A 91 2.84 6.21 -10.78
CA GLN A 91 3.19 7.54 -11.27
C GLN A 91 1.97 8.35 -11.70
N PRO A 92 1.06 7.85 -12.56
CA PRO A 92 -0.14 8.61 -12.91
C PRO A 92 -1.09 8.82 -11.72
N THR A 93 -1.21 7.85 -10.83
CA THR A 93 -2.06 7.97 -9.62
C THR A 93 -1.56 9.07 -8.70
N MET A 94 -0.27 9.11 -8.44
CA MET A 94 0.33 10.13 -7.59
C MET A 94 0.38 11.50 -8.27
N ALA A 95 0.63 11.54 -9.57
CA ALA A 95 0.61 12.77 -10.35
C ALA A 95 -0.76 13.46 -10.30
N ALA A 96 -1.85 12.69 -10.37
CA ALA A 96 -3.21 13.22 -10.23
C ALA A 96 -3.46 13.88 -8.87
N ARG A 97 -2.64 13.56 -7.85
CA ARG A 97 -2.67 14.17 -6.51
C ARG A 97 -1.66 15.31 -6.35
N GLY A 98 -0.91 15.65 -7.40
CA GLY A 98 0.07 16.74 -7.39
C GLY A 98 1.49 16.34 -7.03
N TYR A 99 1.80 15.03 -6.97
CA TYR A 99 3.16 14.55 -6.67
C TYR A 99 3.95 14.30 -7.95
N GLY A 100 5.20 14.77 -7.97
CA GLY A 100 6.18 14.37 -8.96
C GLY A 100 6.95 13.13 -8.49
N GLY A 101 7.32 12.24 -9.40
CA GLY A 101 8.12 11.05 -9.10
C GLY A 101 9.54 11.15 -9.64
N LEU A 102 10.46 10.55 -8.93
CA LEU A 102 11.86 10.41 -9.32
C LEU A 102 12.17 8.95 -9.65
#